data_223dae394eb6f0190753449658094b3e
#
_entry.id   223dae394eb6f0190753449658094b3e
#
_cell.length_a   1.000
_cell.length_b   1.000
_cell.length_c   1.000
_cell.angle_alpha   90.00
_cell.angle_beta   90.00
_cell.angle_gamma   90.00
#
_symmetry.space_group_name_H-M   'P 1'
#
loop_
_entity.id
_entity.type
_entity.pdbx_description
1 polymer ?
#
loop_
_entity_poly.entity_id
_entity_poly.type
_entity_poly.pdbx_seq_one_letter_code
_entity_poly.pdbx_strand_id
1 'polypeptide(L)'
;YSRNISMYDYVEGSRFFSDGEQTSMTGMERSNHSTIDDMGYRMEFDYRPGTNHHIRFGSNYLHHIYHPQSTASRNQTDRDTLSTENASSYKGNEVAFYVEDEMRLSSRTKLNAGLHYTLYQTDGKMYHSLEPRLAMSYQCSEKATMKVSYTEMSQFAHQLSNTYLNLPTDSWVPSTRKVRPMRSRQVAAGIYTELPRHIRLNVEGYYRTTSQLLEYDGGNSLMLPAENWDNLVKTGKGKSYGVELSLAYKDRYNVIEAGYTLSWSLQKFTDFYPDWYSS
;
A
#
# COMPACT_ATOMS: atom_id res chain seq x y z
N TYR A 1 -7.76 12.32 13.14
CA TYR A 1 -7.81 12.93 11.80
C TYR A 1 -6.44 12.85 11.16
N SER A 2 -6.37 12.40 9.92
CA SER A 2 -5.18 12.45 9.09
C SER A 2 -5.54 12.94 7.68
N ARG A 3 -4.59 13.60 7.03
CA ARG A 3 -4.70 14.02 5.63
C ARG A 3 -3.42 13.69 4.89
N ASN A 4 -3.56 13.03 3.76
CA ASN A 4 -2.48 12.81 2.81
C ASN A 4 -2.75 13.64 1.56
N ILE A 5 -1.74 14.34 1.06
CA ILE A 5 -1.86 15.27 -0.07
C ILE A 5 -0.77 14.92 -1.08
N SER A 6 -1.17 14.74 -2.34
CA SER A 6 -0.27 14.64 -3.48
C SER A 6 -0.61 15.76 -4.47
N MET A 7 0.38 16.58 -4.84
CA MET A 7 0.20 17.76 -5.71
C MET A 7 1.19 17.71 -6.87
N TYR A 8 0.71 18.07 -8.06
CA TYR A 8 1.53 18.19 -9.25
C TYR A 8 1.08 19.37 -10.08
N ASP A 9 2.01 20.26 -10.42
CA ASP A 9 1.77 21.43 -11.27
C ASP A 9 2.63 21.29 -12.54
N TYR A 10 1.99 21.48 -13.69
CA TYR A 10 2.62 21.47 -14.99
C TYR A 10 2.32 22.75 -15.73
N VAL A 11 3.37 23.41 -16.20
CA VAL A 11 3.25 24.66 -16.97
C VAL A 11 3.98 24.49 -18.29
N GLU A 12 3.29 24.70 -19.38
CA GLU A 12 3.83 24.72 -20.74
C GLU A 12 3.49 26.00 -21.43
N GLY A 13 4.46 26.59 -22.11
CA GLY A 13 4.24 27.82 -22.87
C GLY A 13 5.01 27.80 -24.19
N SER A 14 4.33 28.19 -25.26
CA SER A 14 4.92 28.36 -26.60
C SER A 14 4.79 29.79 -27.07
N ARG A 15 5.88 30.34 -27.61
CA ARG A 15 5.91 31.65 -28.23
C ARG A 15 6.25 31.50 -29.70
N PHE A 16 5.45 32.12 -30.55
CA PHE A 16 5.66 32.11 -32.00
C PHE A 16 6.16 33.48 -32.45
N PHE A 17 7.16 33.46 -33.31
CA PHE A 17 7.78 34.66 -33.86
C PHE A 17 7.71 34.61 -35.39
N SER A 18 7.46 35.73 -36.03
CA SER A 18 7.61 35.97 -37.46
C SER A 18 8.38 37.24 -37.65
N ASP A 19 9.42 37.23 -38.51
CA ASP A 19 10.31 38.37 -38.82
C ASP A 19 10.93 39.03 -37.58
N GLY A 20 11.14 38.24 -36.50
CA GLY A 20 11.73 38.74 -35.24
C GLY A 20 10.73 39.38 -34.28
N GLU A 21 9.48 39.50 -34.67
CA GLU A 21 8.41 39.97 -33.81
C GLU A 21 7.58 38.81 -33.25
N GLN A 22 7.18 38.89 -31.98
CA GLN A 22 6.30 37.90 -31.38
C GLN A 22 4.90 37.99 -31.99
N THR A 23 4.47 36.97 -32.71
CA THR A 23 3.18 36.93 -33.38
C THR A 23 2.07 36.30 -32.54
N SER A 24 2.41 35.36 -31.67
CA SER A 24 1.45 34.77 -30.72
C SER A 24 2.12 34.17 -29.51
N MET A 25 1.38 34.07 -28.43
CA MET A 25 1.77 33.36 -27.21
C MET A 25 0.65 32.43 -26.80
N THR A 26 1.01 31.19 -26.54
CA THR A 26 0.09 30.19 -25.99
C THR A 26 0.70 29.62 -24.71
N GLY A 27 -0.04 29.71 -23.63
CA GLY A 27 0.35 29.14 -22.33
C GLY A 27 -0.71 28.12 -21.87
N MET A 28 -0.25 27.01 -21.33
CA MET A 28 -1.09 26.01 -20.69
C MET A 28 -0.53 25.75 -19.30
N GLU A 29 -1.35 26.02 -18.30
CA GLU A 29 -1.08 25.67 -16.92
C GLU A 29 -2.03 24.58 -16.48
N ARG A 30 -1.52 23.53 -15.87
CA ARG A 30 -2.30 22.42 -15.38
C ARG A 30 -1.84 22.07 -13.97
N SER A 31 -2.76 22.07 -13.02
CA SER A 31 -2.51 21.57 -11.67
C SER A 31 -3.34 20.33 -11.40
N ASN A 32 -2.76 19.38 -10.72
CA ASN A 32 -3.44 18.18 -10.23
C ASN A 32 -3.23 18.06 -8.73
N HIS A 33 -4.33 17.84 -8.03
CA HIS A 33 -4.32 17.73 -6.58
C HIS A 33 -5.11 16.47 -6.18
N SER A 34 -4.45 15.53 -5.51
CA SER A 34 -5.06 14.32 -4.96
C SER A 34 -4.97 14.32 -3.45
N THR A 35 -6.08 14.07 -2.76
CA THR A 35 -6.11 13.98 -1.29
C THR A 35 -6.91 12.79 -0.81
N ILE A 36 -6.53 12.32 0.38
CA ILE A 36 -7.35 11.44 1.21
C ILE A 36 -7.42 12.03 2.60
N ASP A 37 -8.64 12.24 3.08
CA ASP A 37 -8.95 12.69 4.42
C ASP A 37 -9.57 11.55 5.21
N ASP A 38 -8.97 11.22 6.34
CA ASP A 38 -9.40 10.15 7.22
C ASP A 38 -9.83 10.70 8.58
N MET A 39 -11.03 10.30 9.01
CA MET A 39 -11.52 10.56 10.35
C MET A 39 -12.02 9.26 10.98
N GLY A 40 -11.58 8.98 12.19
CA GLY A 40 -12.01 7.74 12.83
C GLY A 40 -11.70 7.67 14.31
N TYR A 41 -12.05 6.53 14.87
CA TYR A 41 -11.71 6.16 16.23
C TYR A 41 -11.21 4.73 16.29
N ARG A 42 -10.43 4.43 17.32
CA ARG A 42 -9.96 3.09 17.66
C ARG A 42 -10.18 2.83 19.14
N MET A 43 -10.70 1.64 19.45
CA MET A 43 -10.77 1.10 20.80
C MET A 43 -9.98 -0.19 20.86
N GLU A 44 -9.16 -0.34 21.88
CA GLU A 44 -8.34 -1.52 22.11
C GLU A 44 -8.42 -1.93 23.58
N PHE A 45 -8.52 -3.21 23.81
CA PHE A 45 -8.55 -3.83 25.12
C PHE A 45 -7.44 -4.87 25.22
N ASP A 46 -6.75 -4.85 26.35
CA ASP A 46 -5.71 -5.80 26.71
C ASP A 46 -6.21 -6.63 27.90
N TYR A 47 -6.25 -7.95 27.76
CA TYR A 47 -6.75 -8.85 28.76
C TYR A 47 -5.80 -10.02 28.97
N ARG A 48 -5.39 -10.24 30.21
CA ARG A 48 -4.45 -11.29 30.61
C ARG A 48 -5.08 -12.22 31.64
N PRO A 49 -5.83 -13.25 31.20
CA PRO A 49 -6.51 -14.18 32.12
C PRO A 49 -5.56 -15.09 32.90
N GLY A 50 -4.27 -14.99 32.67
CA GLY A 50 -3.23 -15.79 33.34
C GLY A 50 -1.86 -15.53 32.75
N THR A 51 -0.92 -16.43 33.00
CA THR A 51 0.48 -16.30 32.53
C THR A 51 0.68 -16.79 31.11
N ASN A 52 -0.28 -17.58 30.56
CA ASN A 52 -0.14 -18.27 29.31
C ASN A 52 -0.92 -17.60 28.15
N HIS A 53 -1.79 -16.67 28.44
CA HIS A 53 -2.62 -15.97 27.46
C HIS A 53 -2.47 -14.47 27.59
N HIS A 54 -2.34 -13.80 26.47
CA HIS A 54 -2.40 -12.36 26.35
C HIS A 54 -3.31 -12.01 25.20
N ILE A 55 -4.56 -11.70 25.50
CA ILE A 55 -5.62 -11.46 24.55
C ILE A 55 -5.73 -9.95 24.32
N ARG A 56 -5.64 -9.53 23.06
CA ARG A 56 -5.92 -8.17 22.61
C ARG A 56 -7.11 -8.22 21.67
N PHE A 57 -8.07 -7.35 21.87
CA PHE A 57 -9.20 -7.23 20.98
C PHE A 57 -9.67 -5.80 20.90
N GLY A 58 -10.36 -5.47 19.83
CA GLY A 58 -10.81 -4.10 19.65
C GLY A 58 -11.60 -3.89 18.39
N SER A 59 -11.92 -2.62 18.15
CA SER A 59 -12.59 -2.14 16.97
C SER A 59 -11.96 -0.85 16.46
N ASN A 60 -12.04 -0.66 15.15
CA ASN A 60 -11.60 0.53 14.46
C ASN A 60 -12.71 0.98 13.50
N TYR A 61 -12.97 2.28 13.45
CA TYR A 61 -13.83 2.90 12.46
C TYR A 61 -13.08 4.01 11.76
N LEU A 62 -13.12 4.01 10.43
CA LEU A 62 -12.55 5.06 9.60
C LEU A 62 -13.58 5.53 8.59
N HIS A 63 -13.76 6.84 8.53
CA HIS A 63 -14.48 7.52 7.46
C HIS A 63 -13.45 8.16 6.54
N HIS A 64 -13.45 7.73 5.28
CA HIS A 64 -12.53 8.18 4.25
C HIS A 64 -13.25 9.13 3.30
N ILE A 65 -12.60 10.23 2.96
CA ILE A 65 -12.99 11.13 1.88
C ILE A 65 -11.84 11.16 0.89
N TYR A 66 -12.07 10.62 -0.29
CA TYR A 66 -11.10 10.58 -1.37
C TYR A 66 -11.40 11.69 -2.36
N HIS A 67 -10.39 12.45 -2.70
CA HIS A 67 -10.36 13.35 -3.84
C HIS A 67 -9.26 12.85 -4.79
N PRO A 68 -9.55 11.82 -5.62
CA PRO A 68 -8.53 11.21 -6.47
C PRO A 68 -7.89 12.20 -7.41
N GLN A 69 -8.67 13.19 -7.83
CA GLN A 69 -8.19 14.23 -8.70
C GLN A 69 -9.04 15.49 -8.56
N SER A 70 -8.36 16.63 -8.41
CA SER A 70 -8.85 17.95 -8.67
C SER A 70 -7.94 18.57 -9.72
N THR A 71 -8.43 18.78 -10.92
CA THR A 71 -7.65 19.32 -12.03
C THR A 71 -8.11 20.73 -12.33
N ALA A 72 -7.22 21.69 -12.23
CA ALA A 72 -7.40 23.03 -12.77
C ALA A 72 -6.56 23.16 -14.05
N SER A 73 -7.18 23.58 -15.13
CA SER A 73 -6.51 23.84 -16.40
C SER A 73 -6.76 25.28 -16.82
N ARG A 74 -5.70 26.01 -17.08
CA ARG A 74 -5.75 27.36 -17.60
C ARG A 74 -5.05 27.40 -18.94
N ASN A 75 -5.83 27.67 -20.00
CA ASN A 75 -5.29 27.90 -21.33
C ASN A 75 -5.34 29.38 -21.61
N GLN A 76 -4.16 29.99 -21.85
CA GLN A 76 -4.03 31.40 -22.16
C GLN A 76 -3.56 31.54 -23.60
N THR A 77 -4.32 32.30 -24.39
CA THR A 77 -3.91 32.77 -25.71
C THR A 77 -3.89 34.27 -25.69
N ASP A 78 -3.30 34.90 -26.73
CA ASP A 78 -3.20 36.39 -26.83
C ASP A 78 -4.57 37.11 -26.74
N ARG A 79 -5.66 36.35 -26.91
CA ARG A 79 -7.03 36.92 -26.96
C ARG A 79 -7.97 36.42 -25.87
N ASP A 80 -7.74 35.20 -25.34
CA ASP A 80 -8.67 34.57 -24.40
C ASP A 80 -7.95 33.74 -23.33
N THR A 81 -8.53 33.70 -22.14
CA THR A 81 -8.12 32.79 -21.07
C THR A 81 -9.31 31.89 -20.72
N LEU A 82 -9.16 30.59 -20.97
CA LEU A 82 -10.13 29.56 -20.57
C LEU A 82 -9.59 28.85 -19.33
N SER A 83 -10.37 28.83 -18.26
CA SER A 83 -10.08 28.00 -17.10
C SER A 83 -11.17 26.97 -16.90
N THR A 84 -10.76 25.72 -16.66
CA THR A 84 -11.66 24.61 -16.37
C THR A 84 -11.19 23.95 -15.09
N GLU A 85 -12.12 23.75 -14.17
CA GLU A 85 -11.88 23.07 -12.91
C GLU A 85 -12.79 21.87 -12.80
N ASN A 86 -12.21 20.70 -12.56
CA ASN A 86 -12.93 19.45 -12.36
C ASN A 86 -12.46 18.81 -11.06
N ALA A 87 -13.40 18.41 -10.21
CA ALA A 87 -13.10 17.70 -8.97
C ALA A 87 -14.06 16.54 -8.78
N SER A 88 -13.53 15.42 -8.30
CA SER A 88 -14.30 14.27 -7.89
C SER A 88 -14.12 13.99 -6.41
N SER A 89 -15.18 13.49 -5.76
CA SER A 89 -15.13 13.11 -4.35
C SER A 89 -15.83 11.76 -4.16
N TYR A 90 -15.16 10.86 -3.46
CA TYR A 90 -15.68 9.54 -3.11
C TYR A 90 -15.61 9.36 -1.59
N LYS A 91 -16.60 8.67 -1.02
CA LYS A 91 -16.65 8.41 0.41
C LYS A 91 -16.60 6.91 0.67
N GLY A 92 -15.87 6.52 1.72
CA GLY A 92 -15.79 5.16 2.21
C GLY A 92 -15.95 5.10 3.71
N ASN A 93 -16.59 4.06 4.21
CA ASN A 93 -16.67 3.77 5.65
C ASN A 93 -16.05 2.40 5.88
N GLU A 94 -15.09 2.33 6.77
CA GLU A 94 -14.43 1.10 7.18
C GLU A 94 -14.69 0.83 8.64
N VAL A 95 -15.21 -0.36 8.95
CA VAL A 95 -15.39 -0.85 10.32
C VAL A 95 -14.61 -2.15 10.44
N ALA A 96 -13.69 -2.21 11.38
CA ALA A 96 -12.91 -3.40 11.63
C ALA A 96 -13.04 -3.85 13.09
N PHE A 97 -13.11 -5.18 13.27
CA PHE A 97 -13.05 -5.85 14.56
C PHE A 97 -11.89 -6.82 14.54
N TYR A 98 -11.19 -6.95 15.65
CA TYR A 98 -10.10 -7.90 15.74
C TYR A 98 -10.00 -8.53 17.12
N VAL A 99 -9.48 -9.74 17.14
CA VAL A 99 -9.07 -10.47 18.33
C VAL A 99 -7.77 -11.19 18.04
N GLU A 100 -6.85 -11.15 18.97
CA GLU A 100 -5.53 -11.78 18.89
C GLU A 100 -5.18 -12.35 20.27
N ASP A 101 -4.69 -13.58 20.31
CA ASP A 101 -4.20 -14.21 21.54
C ASP A 101 -2.74 -14.66 21.35
N GLU A 102 -1.85 -14.11 22.15
CA GLU A 102 -0.48 -14.57 22.29
C GLU A 102 -0.45 -15.65 23.39
N MET A 103 -0.35 -16.90 22.96
CA MET A 103 -0.39 -18.10 23.80
C MET A 103 1.02 -18.64 24.06
N ARG A 104 1.32 -18.94 25.32
CA ARG A 104 2.48 -19.74 25.69
C ARG A 104 2.06 -21.22 25.79
N LEU A 105 2.27 -21.98 24.72
CA LEU A 105 1.89 -23.39 24.66
C LEU A 105 2.84 -24.29 25.48
N SER A 106 4.11 -23.90 25.58
CA SER A 106 5.10 -24.58 26.40
C SER A 106 6.22 -23.61 26.81
N SER A 107 7.22 -24.09 27.56
CA SER A 107 8.43 -23.31 27.86
C SER A 107 9.22 -22.90 26.59
N ARG A 108 9.05 -23.64 25.48
CA ARG A 108 9.79 -23.43 24.23
C ARG A 108 8.90 -22.97 23.07
N THR A 109 7.57 -23.02 23.21
CA THR A 109 6.65 -22.76 22.11
C THR A 109 5.70 -21.65 22.45
N LYS A 110 5.65 -20.63 21.58
CA LYS A 110 4.64 -19.57 21.61
C LYS A 110 3.87 -19.58 20.29
N LEU A 111 2.58 -19.36 20.39
CA LEU A 111 1.68 -19.19 19.25
C LEU A 111 0.95 -17.87 19.40
N ASN A 112 0.95 -17.07 18.36
CA ASN A 112 0.08 -15.91 18.22
C ASN A 112 -0.96 -16.27 17.17
N ALA A 113 -2.24 -16.22 17.53
CA ALA A 113 -3.36 -16.45 16.65
C ALA A 113 -4.32 -15.28 16.69
N GLY A 114 -4.54 -14.66 15.56
CA GLY A 114 -5.41 -13.50 15.42
C GLY A 114 -6.38 -13.63 14.25
N LEU A 115 -7.51 -12.97 14.41
CA LEU A 115 -8.51 -12.83 13.37
C LEU A 115 -8.94 -11.37 13.31
N HIS A 116 -8.88 -10.80 12.11
CA HIS A 116 -9.32 -9.46 11.81
C HIS A 116 -10.49 -9.54 10.83
N TYR A 117 -11.56 -8.83 11.10
CA TYR A 117 -12.73 -8.80 10.23
C TYR A 117 -13.07 -7.36 9.90
N THR A 118 -13.07 -7.04 8.60
CA THR A 118 -13.32 -5.69 8.11
C THR A 118 -14.54 -5.65 7.23
N LEU A 119 -15.39 -4.66 7.46
CA LEU A 119 -16.50 -4.23 6.62
C LEU A 119 -16.12 -2.92 5.97
N TYR A 120 -16.22 -2.83 4.67
CA TYR A 120 -15.97 -1.61 3.94
C TYR A 120 -17.15 -1.27 3.03
N GLN A 121 -17.70 -0.08 3.20
CA GLN A 121 -18.83 0.44 2.42
C GLN A 121 -18.37 1.61 1.56
N THR A 122 -18.65 1.53 0.27
CA THR A 122 -18.41 2.60 -0.71
C THR A 122 -19.40 2.51 -1.84
N ASP A 123 -19.83 3.63 -2.39
CA ASP A 123 -20.67 3.72 -3.60
C ASP A 123 -21.81 2.67 -3.65
N GLY A 124 -22.52 2.51 -2.53
CA GLY A 124 -23.62 1.54 -2.41
C GLY A 124 -23.18 0.07 -2.47
N LYS A 125 -21.89 -0.24 -2.41
CA LYS A 125 -21.32 -1.59 -2.33
C LYS A 125 -20.70 -1.83 -0.96
N MET A 126 -20.95 -3.02 -0.41
CA MET A 126 -20.33 -3.49 0.82
C MET A 126 -19.36 -4.63 0.50
N TYR A 127 -18.16 -4.54 1.06
CA TYR A 127 -17.14 -5.58 1.02
C TYR A 127 -16.88 -6.13 2.41
N HIS A 128 -16.54 -7.42 2.46
CA HIS A 128 -16.18 -8.16 3.66
C HIS A 128 -14.78 -8.71 3.51
N SER A 129 -13.97 -8.58 4.53
CA SER A 129 -12.66 -9.18 4.59
C SER A 129 -12.47 -9.94 5.89
N LEU A 130 -12.07 -11.20 5.78
CA LEU A 130 -11.64 -12.01 6.91
C LEU A 130 -10.13 -12.25 6.76
N GLU A 131 -9.36 -11.83 7.76
CA GLU A 131 -7.91 -11.72 7.71
C GLU A 131 -7.28 -12.49 8.87
N PRO A 132 -7.05 -13.81 8.70
CA PRO A 132 -6.36 -14.61 9.68
C PRO A 132 -4.88 -14.23 9.77
N ARG A 133 -4.34 -14.24 10.98
CA ARG A 133 -2.94 -13.99 11.30
C ARG A 133 -2.47 -15.06 12.27
N LEU A 134 -1.47 -15.81 11.87
CA LEU A 134 -0.88 -16.87 12.69
C LEU A 134 0.63 -16.68 12.71
N ALA A 135 1.22 -16.77 13.89
CA ALA A 135 2.66 -16.79 14.04
C ALA A 135 3.06 -17.75 15.16
N MET A 136 3.95 -18.66 14.86
CA MET A 136 4.49 -19.61 15.82
C MET A 136 5.99 -19.41 15.96
N SER A 137 6.47 -19.41 17.19
CA SER A 137 7.89 -19.44 17.52
C SER A 137 8.22 -20.68 18.34
N TYR A 138 9.28 -21.36 17.95
CA TYR A 138 9.80 -22.54 18.62
C TYR A 138 11.26 -22.36 18.96
N GLN A 139 11.59 -22.44 20.24
CA GLN A 139 12.97 -22.38 20.73
C GLN A 139 13.63 -23.74 20.57
N CYS A 140 14.42 -23.91 19.51
CA CYS A 140 15.11 -25.13 19.19
C CYS A 140 16.23 -25.45 20.21
N SER A 141 16.92 -24.40 20.66
CA SER A 141 17.97 -24.47 21.69
C SER A 141 17.98 -23.17 22.50
N GLU A 142 18.85 -23.06 23.49
CA GLU A 142 19.03 -21.80 24.25
C GLU A 142 19.41 -20.62 23.37
N LYS A 143 20.04 -20.87 22.22
CA LYS A 143 20.57 -19.85 21.31
C LYS A 143 19.87 -19.78 19.97
N ALA A 144 18.91 -20.68 19.69
CA ALA A 144 18.27 -20.74 18.39
C ALA A 144 16.75 -20.81 18.50
N THR A 145 16.07 -19.97 17.73
CA THR A 145 14.61 -19.91 17.63
C THR A 145 14.19 -19.97 16.16
N MET A 146 13.24 -20.83 15.85
CA MET A 146 12.54 -20.83 14.56
C MET A 146 11.23 -20.07 14.69
N LYS A 147 10.87 -19.34 13.64
CA LYS A 147 9.55 -18.68 13.52
C LYS A 147 8.93 -19.00 12.18
N VAL A 148 7.63 -19.16 12.19
CA VAL A 148 6.80 -19.31 10.99
C VAL A 148 5.58 -18.43 11.14
N SER A 149 5.16 -17.77 10.08
CA SER A 149 3.97 -16.92 10.08
C SER A 149 3.16 -17.06 8.81
N TYR A 150 1.86 -16.87 8.96
CA TYR A 150 0.89 -16.72 7.89
C TYR A 150 0.01 -15.51 8.15
N THR A 151 -0.20 -14.67 7.12
CA THR A 151 -1.00 -13.46 7.24
C THR A 151 -1.83 -13.25 5.97
N GLU A 152 -3.11 -12.94 6.13
CA GLU A 152 -3.94 -12.36 5.07
C GLU A 152 -4.28 -10.92 5.41
N MET A 153 -4.33 -10.06 4.39
CA MET A 153 -4.65 -8.64 4.52
C MET A 153 -5.43 -8.17 3.30
N SER A 154 -6.36 -7.25 3.51
CA SER A 154 -7.06 -6.54 2.44
C SER A 154 -6.81 -5.04 2.52
N GLN A 155 -6.84 -4.38 1.39
CA GLN A 155 -6.67 -2.94 1.28
C GLN A 155 -7.78 -2.36 0.42
N PHE A 156 -8.47 -1.35 0.93
CA PHE A 156 -9.64 -0.74 0.29
C PHE A 156 -9.31 0.59 -0.40
N ALA A 157 -8.18 1.18 -0.07
CA ALA A 157 -7.62 2.34 -0.75
C ALA A 157 -6.49 1.88 -1.67
N HIS A 158 -6.47 2.36 -2.90
CA HIS A 158 -5.47 2.02 -3.90
C HIS A 158 -4.70 3.27 -4.30
N GLN A 159 -3.40 3.14 -4.39
CA GLN A 159 -2.57 4.14 -5.02
C GLN A 159 -2.43 3.80 -6.50
N LEU A 160 -2.85 4.71 -7.36
CA LEU A 160 -2.64 4.61 -8.80
C LEU A 160 -1.44 5.46 -9.17
N SER A 161 -0.43 4.81 -9.72
CA SER A 161 0.73 5.47 -10.33
C SER A 161 0.66 5.33 -11.84
N ASN A 162 1.13 6.34 -12.55
CA ASN A 162 1.28 6.26 -13.99
C ASN A 162 2.71 5.80 -14.31
N THR A 163 2.87 4.50 -14.50
CA THR A 163 4.18 3.85 -14.71
C THR A 163 4.90 4.32 -15.99
N TYR A 164 4.14 4.84 -16.97
CA TYR A 164 4.72 5.25 -18.27
C TYR A 164 5.43 6.59 -18.25
N LEU A 165 5.21 7.43 -17.24
CA LEU A 165 5.63 8.83 -17.30
C LEU A 165 6.59 9.26 -16.20
N ASN A 166 6.96 8.41 -15.25
CA ASN A 166 7.82 8.76 -14.11
C ASN A 166 7.46 10.09 -13.42
N LEU A 167 6.19 10.47 -13.44
CA LEU A 167 5.70 11.69 -12.83
C LEU A 167 5.09 11.38 -11.47
N PRO A 168 5.21 12.26 -10.48
CA PRO A 168 4.60 12.09 -9.16
C PRO A 168 3.08 12.35 -9.22
N THR A 169 2.38 11.64 -10.12
CA THR A 169 0.93 11.77 -10.34
C THR A 169 0.16 10.71 -9.56
N ASP A 170 0.70 10.24 -8.46
CA ASP A 170 0.07 9.24 -7.61
C ASP A 170 -1.27 9.76 -7.08
N SER A 171 -2.33 9.05 -7.43
CA SER A 171 -3.69 9.36 -6.99
C SER A 171 -4.21 8.28 -6.07
N TRP A 172 -4.83 8.67 -4.97
CA TRP A 172 -5.51 7.74 -4.08
C TRP A 172 -6.95 7.56 -4.49
N VAL A 173 -7.32 6.31 -4.76
CA VAL A 173 -8.67 5.93 -5.18
C VAL A 173 -9.25 4.87 -4.25
N PRO A 174 -10.56 4.90 -3.97
CA PRO A 174 -11.22 3.86 -3.19
C PRO A 174 -11.48 2.59 -4.00
N SER A 175 -11.74 1.50 -3.33
CA SER A 175 -12.49 0.39 -3.96
C SER A 175 -13.88 0.87 -4.33
N THR A 176 -14.41 0.42 -5.51
CA THR A 176 -15.73 0.77 -6.04
C THR A 176 -16.51 -0.50 -6.37
N ARG A 177 -17.66 -0.39 -7.03
CA ARG A 177 -18.37 -1.57 -7.55
C ARG A 177 -17.55 -2.38 -8.54
N LYS A 178 -16.71 -1.71 -9.34
CA LYS A 178 -15.89 -2.33 -10.39
C LYS A 178 -14.51 -2.71 -9.88
N VAL A 179 -13.95 -1.89 -9.01
CA VAL A 179 -12.61 -2.06 -8.44
C VAL A 179 -12.72 -2.73 -7.07
N ARG A 180 -12.41 -4.02 -7.02
CA ARG A 180 -12.45 -4.80 -5.79
C ARG A 180 -11.25 -4.47 -4.90
N PRO A 181 -11.38 -4.66 -3.56
CA PRO A 181 -10.25 -4.53 -2.64
C PRO A 181 -9.07 -5.41 -3.03
N MET A 182 -7.87 -4.89 -2.91
CA MET A 182 -6.64 -5.64 -3.05
C MET A 182 -6.52 -6.63 -1.89
N ARG A 183 -6.06 -7.86 -2.17
CA ARG A 183 -5.85 -8.89 -1.15
C ARG A 183 -4.46 -9.47 -1.27
N SER A 184 -3.77 -9.52 -0.13
CA SER A 184 -2.44 -10.09 0.00
C SER A 184 -2.44 -11.27 0.95
N ARG A 185 -1.66 -12.32 0.62
CA ARG A 185 -1.39 -13.48 1.47
C ARG A 185 0.10 -13.70 1.55
N GLN A 186 0.61 -13.88 2.74
CA GLN A 186 2.03 -14.08 2.97
C GLN A 186 2.29 -15.24 3.91
N VAL A 187 3.28 -16.05 3.55
CA VAL A 187 3.93 -17.02 4.44
C VAL A 187 5.37 -16.56 4.62
N ALA A 188 5.87 -16.61 5.84
CA ALA A 188 7.28 -16.37 6.13
C ALA A 188 7.79 -17.39 7.14
N ALA A 189 9.06 -17.76 7.02
CA ALA A 189 9.75 -18.63 7.96
C ALA A 189 11.18 -18.16 8.17
N GLY A 190 11.69 -18.24 9.40
CA GLY A 190 13.03 -17.79 9.70
C GLY A 190 13.65 -18.52 10.87
N ILE A 191 14.98 -18.43 10.91
CA ILE A 191 15.84 -18.93 11.99
C ILE A 191 16.63 -17.75 12.55
N TYR A 192 16.58 -17.61 13.86
CA TYR A 192 17.24 -16.57 14.63
C TYR A 192 18.19 -17.27 15.60
N THR A 193 19.48 -17.01 15.51
CA THR A 193 20.45 -17.70 16.33
C THR A 193 21.55 -16.77 16.85
N GLU A 194 22.01 -17.07 18.06
CA GLU A 194 23.20 -16.46 18.65
C GLU A 194 24.38 -17.39 18.45
N LEU A 195 25.33 -16.94 17.65
CA LEU A 195 26.60 -17.59 17.42
C LEU A 195 27.63 -17.18 18.51
N PRO A 196 28.73 -17.92 18.68
CA PRO A 196 29.84 -17.51 19.58
C PRO A 196 30.32 -16.08 19.28
N ARG A 197 30.93 -15.43 20.27
CA ARG A 197 31.46 -14.06 20.18
C ARG A 197 30.41 -12.97 20.00
N HIS A 198 29.23 -13.14 20.57
CA HIS A 198 28.12 -12.16 20.53
C HIS A 198 27.64 -11.80 19.11
N ILE A 199 27.71 -12.74 18.19
CA ILE A 199 27.19 -12.60 16.84
C ILE A 199 25.76 -13.10 16.82
N ARG A 200 24.81 -12.29 16.36
CA ARG A 200 23.44 -12.69 16.06
C ARG A 200 23.30 -12.86 14.56
N LEU A 201 22.75 -13.97 14.14
CA LEU A 201 22.46 -14.29 12.76
C LEU A 201 20.96 -14.59 12.61
N ASN A 202 20.31 -13.88 11.71
CA ASN A 202 18.92 -14.12 11.35
C ASN A 202 18.85 -14.42 9.85
N VAL A 203 18.11 -15.44 9.50
CA VAL A 203 17.80 -15.81 8.11
C VAL A 203 16.31 -15.96 8.00
N GLU A 204 15.67 -15.19 7.13
CA GLU A 204 14.24 -15.26 6.86
C GLU A 204 13.99 -15.48 5.38
N GLY A 205 12.95 -16.29 5.06
CA GLY A 205 12.42 -16.41 3.72
C GLY A 205 10.93 -16.11 3.73
N TYR A 206 10.44 -15.50 2.67
CA TYR A 206 9.02 -15.19 2.53
C TYR A 206 8.50 -15.46 1.12
N TYR A 207 7.22 -15.72 1.05
CA TYR A 207 6.45 -15.79 -0.19
C TYR A 207 5.13 -15.06 -0.01
N ARG A 208 4.86 -14.07 -0.88
CA ARG A 208 3.64 -13.26 -0.89
C ARG A 208 2.95 -13.35 -2.24
N THR A 209 1.65 -13.49 -2.21
CA THR A 209 0.79 -13.33 -3.38
C THR A 209 -0.16 -12.15 -3.17
N THR A 210 -0.38 -11.37 -4.20
CA THR A 210 -1.30 -10.23 -4.19
C THR A 210 -2.28 -10.38 -5.35
N SER A 211 -3.53 -10.10 -5.12
CA SER A 211 -4.59 -10.08 -6.13
C SER A 211 -5.28 -8.75 -6.16
N GLN A 212 -5.91 -8.40 -7.30
CA GLN A 212 -6.54 -7.10 -7.51
C GLN A 212 -5.55 -5.93 -7.41
N LEU A 213 -4.31 -6.12 -7.89
CA LEU A 213 -3.43 -5.01 -8.19
C LEU A 213 -4.10 -4.14 -9.26
N LEU A 214 -3.91 -2.84 -9.16
CA LEU A 214 -4.45 -1.91 -10.15
C LEU A 214 -3.32 -1.30 -10.98
N GLU A 215 -3.60 -1.17 -12.27
CA GLU A 215 -2.78 -0.42 -13.20
C GLU A 215 -3.67 0.46 -14.08
N TYR A 216 -3.20 1.65 -14.39
CA TYR A 216 -3.95 2.62 -15.16
C TYR A 216 -3.80 2.38 -16.66
N ASP A 217 -4.92 2.23 -17.37
CA ASP A 217 -5.02 2.02 -18.83
C ASP A 217 -5.44 3.31 -19.55
N GLY A 218 -4.89 4.42 -19.15
CA GLY A 218 -5.24 5.75 -19.70
C GLY A 218 -4.42 6.17 -20.93
N GLY A 219 -3.62 5.29 -21.48
CA GLY A 219 -2.74 5.62 -22.61
C GLY A 219 -1.78 6.78 -22.27
N ASN A 220 -1.66 7.76 -23.16
CA ASN A 220 -0.79 8.92 -22.97
C ASN A 220 -1.40 10.04 -22.10
N SER A 221 -2.50 9.79 -21.41
CA SER A 221 -3.08 10.79 -20.52
C SER A 221 -2.25 10.95 -19.25
N LEU A 222 -1.75 12.14 -19.03
CA LEU A 222 -0.98 12.50 -17.83
C LEU A 222 -1.83 12.50 -16.54
N MET A 223 -3.16 12.51 -16.69
CA MET A 223 -4.08 12.72 -15.57
C MET A 223 -5.26 11.77 -15.67
N LEU A 224 -5.66 11.23 -14.52
CA LEU A 224 -6.93 10.51 -14.40
C LEU A 224 -8.09 11.45 -14.73
N PRO A 225 -9.14 11.00 -15.43
CA PRO A 225 -10.35 11.78 -15.55
C PRO A 225 -11.02 11.92 -14.18
N ALA A 226 -11.62 13.08 -13.92
CA ALA A 226 -12.34 13.33 -12.67
C ALA A 226 -13.49 12.35 -12.44
N GLU A 227 -14.12 11.86 -13.52
CA GLU A 227 -15.22 10.92 -13.47
C GLU A 227 -14.86 9.61 -14.20
N ASN A 228 -15.44 8.50 -13.72
CA ASN A 228 -15.32 7.18 -14.35
C ASN A 228 -13.89 6.63 -14.47
N TRP A 229 -12.97 7.05 -13.59
CA TRP A 229 -11.59 6.54 -13.55
C TRP A 229 -11.54 5.01 -13.44
N ASP A 230 -12.56 4.40 -12.81
CA ASP A 230 -12.66 2.95 -12.60
C ASP A 230 -12.91 2.14 -13.89
N ASN A 231 -13.20 2.80 -15.01
CA ASN A 231 -13.23 2.20 -16.35
C ASN A 231 -11.83 2.15 -17.01
N LEU A 232 -10.91 2.95 -16.51
CA LEU A 232 -9.57 3.11 -17.09
C LEU A 232 -8.49 2.40 -16.28
N VAL A 233 -8.89 1.48 -15.39
CA VAL A 233 -7.97 0.66 -14.62
C VAL A 233 -8.16 -0.81 -14.95
N LYS A 234 -7.05 -1.53 -14.96
CA LYS A 234 -7.02 -2.98 -15.12
C LYS A 234 -6.58 -3.63 -13.83
N THR A 235 -7.06 -4.84 -13.60
CA THR A 235 -6.71 -5.60 -12.41
C THR A 235 -5.71 -6.69 -12.74
N GLY A 236 -4.72 -6.83 -11.87
CA GLY A 236 -3.64 -7.78 -12.00
C GLY A 236 -3.41 -8.62 -10.75
N LYS A 237 -2.39 -9.44 -10.83
CA LYS A 237 -1.89 -10.28 -9.74
C LYS A 237 -0.40 -10.02 -9.55
N GLY A 238 0.05 -10.12 -8.29
CA GLY A 238 1.45 -10.02 -7.92
C GLY A 238 1.92 -11.25 -7.16
N LYS A 239 3.20 -11.54 -7.24
CA LYS A 239 3.90 -12.45 -6.35
C LYS A 239 5.26 -11.88 -6.02
N SER A 240 5.63 -11.95 -4.74
CA SER A 240 6.93 -11.52 -4.27
C SER A 240 7.50 -12.59 -3.35
N TYR A 241 8.77 -12.89 -3.48
CA TYR A 241 9.47 -13.85 -2.64
C TYR A 241 10.92 -13.46 -2.49
N GLY A 242 11.51 -13.87 -1.38
CA GLY A 242 12.90 -13.52 -1.14
C GLY A 242 13.45 -14.18 0.10
N VAL A 243 14.74 -13.97 0.29
CA VAL A 243 15.51 -14.36 1.47
C VAL A 243 16.24 -13.13 2.01
N GLU A 244 16.16 -12.95 3.32
CA GLU A 244 16.81 -11.89 4.06
C GLU A 244 17.80 -12.48 5.02
N LEU A 245 18.99 -11.93 5.04
CA LEU A 245 20.07 -12.26 5.95
C LEU A 245 20.41 -11.02 6.77
N SER A 246 20.44 -11.16 8.09
CA SER A 246 20.89 -10.12 9.01
C SER A 246 21.93 -10.68 9.95
N LEU A 247 23.05 -9.98 10.07
CA LEU A 247 24.14 -10.31 10.95
C LEU A 247 24.44 -9.09 11.83
N ALA A 248 24.48 -9.29 13.15
CA ALA A 248 24.82 -8.25 14.10
C ALA A 248 25.87 -8.77 15.08
N TYR A 249 26.96 -8.03 15.20
CA TYR A 249 27.98 -8.22 16.20
C TYR A 249 27.95 -7.06 17.19
N LYS A 250 27.96 -7.37 18.47
CA LYS A 250 27.98 -6.35 19.52
C LYS A 250 28.91 -6.78 20.66
N ASP A 251 29.91 -5.96 20.93
CA ASP A 251 30.74 -6.05 22.12
C ASP A 251 30.67 -4.74 22.94
N ARG A 252 31.60 -4.59 23.89
CA ARG A 252 31.65 -3.42 24.79
C ARG A 252 31.90 -2.09 24.03
N TYR A 253 32.61 -2.14 22.92
CA TYR A 253 33.11 -0.97 22.19
C TYR A 253 32.60 -0.85 20.78
N ASN A 254 32.13 -1.96 20.18
CA ASN A 254 31.80 -2.02 18.79
C ASN A 254 30.39 -2.56 18.59
N VAL A 255 29.67 -1.96 17.63
CA VAL A 255 28.41 -2.48 17.06
C VAL A 255 28.60 -2.52 15.56
N ILE A 256 28.49 -3.71 14.97
CA ILE A 256 28.59 -3.92 13.52
C ILE A 256 27.32 -4.65 13.09
N GLU A 257 26.63 -4.07 12.12
CA GLU A 257 25.43 -4.66 11.54
C GLU A 257 25.60 -4.76 10.03
N ALA A 258 25.23 -5.90 9.47
CA ALA A 258 25.22 -6.17 8.05
C ALA A 258 23.90 -6.85 7.67
N GLY A 259 23.31 -6.41 6.56
CA GLY A 259 22.10 -6.98 6.00
C GLY A 259 22.27 -7.27 4.53
N TYR A 260 21.68 -8.36 4.06
CA TYR A 260 21.58 -8.71 2.66
C TYR A 260 20.18 -9.24 2.35
N THR A 261 19.58 -8.71 1.31
CA THR A 261 18.25 -9.13 0.83
C THR A 261 18.34 -9.52 -0.62
N LEU A 262 17.86 -10.72 -0.93
CA LEU A 262 17.67 -11.19 -2.28
C LEU A 262 16.19 -11.43 -2.50
N SER A 263 15.55 -10.65 -3.38
CA SER A 263 14.11 -10.70 -3.59
C SER A 263 13.71 -10.52 -5.04
N TRP A 264 12.55 -11.06 -5.36
CA TRP A 264 11.89 -10.90 -6.66
C TRP A 264 10.48 -10.42 -6.44
N SER A 265 10.08 -9.44 -7.24
CA SER A 265 8.71 -8.95 -7.34
C SER A 265 8.26 -9.09 -8.79
N LEU A 266 7.16 -9.80 -8.99
CA LEU A 266 6.62 -10.12 -10.30
C LEU A 266 5.15 -9.75 -10.34
N GLN A 267 4.73 -9.16 -11.45
CA GLN A 267 3.35 -8.77 -11.70
C GLN A 267 2.83 -9.40 -12.99
N LYS A 268 1.51 -9.52 -13.09
CA LYS A 268 0.83 -9.99 -14.28
C LYS A 268 -0.50 -9.27 -14.43
N PHE A 269 -0.65 -8.57 -15.54
CA PHE A 269 -1.91 -7.94 -15.98
C PHE A 269 -2.30 -8.57 -17.31
N THR A 270 -3.28 -9.46 -17.28
CA THR A 270 -3.61 -10.32 -18.43
C THR A 270 -3.99 -9.53 -19.68
N ASP A 271 -4.55 -8.33 -19.50
CA ASP A 271 -4.98 -7.46 -20.59
C ASP A 271 -3.83 -6.72 -21.27
N PHE A 272 -2.69 -6.53 -20.58
CA PHE A 272 -1.51 -5.84 -21.12
C PHE A 272 -0.35 -6.78 -21.35
N TYR A 273 -0.05 -7.61 -20.33
CA TYR A 273 1.09 -8.51 -20.30
C TYR A 273 0.61 -9.88 -19.84
N PRO A 274 0.43 -10.84 -20.81
CA PRO A 274 -0.07 -12.19 -20.49
C PRO A 274 0.92 -12.99 -19.62
N ASP A 275 2.19 -12.62 -19.62
CA ASP A 275 3.25 -13.27 -18.84
C ASP A 275 3.61 -12.49 -17.57
N TRP A 276 4.32 -13.16 -16.65
CA TRP A 276 4.87 -12.52 -15.47
C TRP A 276 6.08 -11.67 -15.83
N TYR A 277 6.10 -10.43 -15.35
CA TYR A 277 7.22 -9.50 -15.53
C TYR A 277 7.66 -8.93 -14.18
N SER A 278 8.91 -8.47 -14.12
CA SER A 278 9.48 -7.79 -12.96
C SER A 278 8.88 -6.40 -12.81
N SER A 279 8.45 -6.07 -11.61
CA SER A 279 7.94 -4.74 -11.24
C SER A 279 9.04 -3.89 -10.65
#